data_ccfb9f32e375e634d7864a52679553f3
#
_entry.id   ccfb9f32e375e634d7864a52679553f3
#
_cell.length_a   1.000
_cell.length_b   1.000
_cell.length_c   1.000
_cell.angle_alpha   90.00
_cell.angle_beta   90.00
_cell.angle_gamma   90.00
#
_symmetry.space_group_name_H-M   'P 1'
#
loop_
_entity.id
_entity.type
_entity.pdbx_description
1 polymer ?
#
loop_
_entity_poly.entity_id
_entity_poly.type
_entity_poly.pdbx_seq_one_letter_code
_entity_poly.pdbx_strand_id
1 'polypeptide(L)'
;DKSSAKSVIPLLKSFNISKLQSGNYSLILEARSKENEVICKDSTFFYRVNPINKQLDLDKLESMDLAGTWVEKLDDVDTLYKYLDCLYPISNQVERLYANNQMNGGDLENMKRYFLSYWSIKSPSNPKEAWLEYYKTVLQIDRKYRTPIMPGYKTSRGRVFLQYGPPFLIESSVYEPSTYPYEIWQYDQLESASTNYQVNRIFIFVNYMVGGNDYELAHSDAIGEIYDSKWRLRINKRDNNSGNIDDQNINPFGRNSPGSKYDNNIILGGSGR
;
A
#
# COMPACT_ATOMS: atom_id res chain seq x y z
N ASP A 1 8.42 -1.70 39.65
CA ASP A 1 7.95 -2.59 40.72
C ASP A 1 9.11 -3.13 41.51
N LYS A 2 8.89 -3.32 42.82
CA LYS A 2 9.87 -3.94 43.70
C LYS A 2 9.25 -5.27 44.22
N SER A 3 10.00 -6.36 44.13
CA SER A 3 9.56 -7.67 44.59
C SER A 3 10.72 -8.36 45.34
N SER A 4 10.38 -9.20 46.33
CA SER A 4 11.38 -10.07 46.94
C SER A 4 11.79 -11.17 45.97
N ALA A 5 13.04 -11.62 46.07
CA ALA A 5 13.55 -12.68 45.23
C ALA A 5 12.75 -13.99 45.50
N LYS A 6 12.24 -14.57 44.41
CA LYS A 6 11.51 -15.85 44.36
C LYS A 6 11.97 -16.61 43.11
N SER A 7 11.76 -17.92 43.13
CA SER A 7 12.10 -18.78 41.98
C SER A 7 11.34 -18.40 40.70
N VAL A 8 10.10 -17.92 40.83
CA VAL A 8 9.28 -17.40 39.73
C VAL A 8 8.53 -16.17 40.25
N ILE A 9 8.61 -15.09 39.49
CA ILE A 9 7.89 -13.83 39.79
C ILE A 9 6.97 -13.55 38.59
N PRO A 10 5.67 -13.87 38.67
CA PRO A 10 4.73 -13.53 37.62
C PRO A 10 4.52 -12.01 37.60
N LEU A 11 4.67 -11.40 36.42
CA LEU A 11 4.45 -9.98 36.21
C LEU A 11 3.35 -9.78 35.17
N LEU A 12 2.25 -9.19 35.58
CA LEU A 12 1.20 -8.77 34.65
C LEU A 12 1.07 -7.25 34.72
N LYS A 13 1.32 -6.60 33.58
CA LYS A 13 1.23 -5.16 33.43
C LYS A 13 0.49 -4.78 32.16
N SER A 14 -0.29 -3.73 32.24
CA SER A 14 -0.93 -3.11 31.09
C SER A 14 -0.40 -1.69 30.90
N PHE A 15 -0.14 -1.33 29.66
CA PHE A 15 0.30 0.01 29.28
C PHE A 15 -0.74 0.62 28.33
N ASN A 16 -1.15 1.84 28.62
CA ASN A 16 -2.00 2.57 27.71
C ASN A 16 -1.14 3.16 26.58
N ILE A 17 -1.27 2.56 25.38
CA ILE A 17 -0.56 2.96 24.18
C ILE A 17 -1.41 3.83 23.25
N SER A 18 -2.56 4.35 23.67
CA SER A 18 -3.48 5.11 22.82
C SER A 18 -2.85 6.36 22.22
N LYS A 19 -1.88 6.98 22.91
CA LYS A 19 -1.18 8.20 22.46
C LYS A 19 0.07 7.92 21.65
N LEU A 20 0.53 6.66 21.52
CA LEU A 20 1.67 6.34 20.67
C LEU A 20 1.27 6.55 19.20
N GLN A 21 2.15 7.13 18.44
CA GLN A 21 1.98 7.27 16.98
C GLN A 21 2.14 5.92 16.28
N SER A 22 1.81 5.86 14.99
CA SER A 22 2.16 4.70 14.16
C SER A 22 3.67 4.56 14.08
N GLY A 23 4.17 3.34 14.22
CA GLY A 23 5.60 3.08 14.18
C GLY A 23 5.99 1.76 14.82
N ASN A 24 7.27 1.50 14.74
CA ASN A 24 7.92 0.32 15.31
C ASN A 24 8.38 0.62 16.73
N TYR A 25 8.02 -0.24 17.66
CA TYR A 25 8.36 -0.09 19.08
C TYR A 25 8.97 -1.36 19.61
N SER A 26 9.89 -1.21 20.57
CA SER A 26 10.41 -2.33 21.34
C SER A 26 10.02 -2.13 22.82
N LEU A 27 9.29 -3.08 23.36
CA LEU A 27 9.07 -3.17 24.79
C LEU A 27 10.25 -3.88 25.42
N ILE A 28 10.95 -3.18 26.31
CA ILE A 28 12.13 -3.70 27.01
C ILE A 28 11.73 -3.97 28.45
N LEU A 29 11.98 -5.20 28.90
CA LEU A 29 11.83 -5.61 30.29
C LEU A 29 13.22 -5.81 30.88
N GLU A 30 13.51 -5.11 31.97
CA GLU A 30 14.77 -5.23 32.69
C GLU A 30 14.52 -5.62 34.14
N ALA A 31 15.19 -6.67 34.60
CA ALA A 31 15.29 -6.99 36.03
C ALA A 31 16.59 -6.36 36.56
N ARG A 32 16.48 -5.54 37.61
CA ARG A 32 17.59 -4.85 38.21
C ARG A 32 17.80 -5.22 39.67
N SER A 33 19.05 -5.22 40.10
CA SER A 33 19.44 -5.41 41.51
C SER A 33 19.02 -4.20 42.38
N LYS A 34 19.23 -4.30 43.68
CA LYS A 34 19.04 -3.16 44.59
C LYS A 34 19.98 -1.99 44.30
N GLU A 35 21.15 -2.31 43.76
CA GLU A 35 22.19 -1.37 43.34
C GLU A 35 21.94 -0.80 41.95
N ASN A 36 20.77 -1.10 41.34
CA ASN A 36 20.35 -0.68 40.01
C ASN A 36 21.16 -1.29 38.85
N GLU A 37 21.86 -2.37 39.07
CA GLU A 37 22.53 -3.14 38.02
C GLU A 37 21.54 -4.02 37.27
N VAL A 38 21.66 -4.13 35.95
CA VAL A 38 20.81 -4.98 35.13
C VAL A 38 21.21 -6.44 35.28
N ILE A 39 20.33 -7.24 35.89
CA ILE A 39 20.53 -8.69 36.05
C ILE A 39 20.09 -9.45 34.81
N CYS A 40 18.94 -9.06 34.25
CA CYS A 40 18.35 -9.71 33.09
C CYS A 40 17.61 -8.66 32.25
N LYS A 41 17.65 -8.86 30.95
CA LYS A 41 16.95 -7.99 29.98
C LYS A 41 16.32 -8.85 28.91
N ASP A 42 15.07 -8.55 28.59
CA ASP A 42 14.33 -9.13 27.49
C ASP A 42 13.64 -8.05 26.70
N SER A 43 13.39 -8.27 25.43
CA SER A 43 12.74 -7.28 24.56
C SER A 43 11.76 -7.94 23.60
N THR A 44 10.59 -7.35 23.50
CA THR A 44 9.57 -7.74 22.53
C THR A 44 9.31 -6.61 21.57
N PHE A 45 9.38 -6.91 20.30
CA PHE A 45 9.04 -5.98 19.25
C PHE A 45 7.53 -5.99 19.01
N PHE A 46 6.94 -4.80 18.81
CA PHE A 46 5.58 -4.67 18.32
C PHE A 46 5.46 -3.48 17.38
N TYR A 47 4.60 -3.63 16.42
CA TYR A 47 4.21 -2.56 15.52
C TYR A 47 2.88 -1.97 15.97
N ARG A 48 2.78 -0.64 16.01
CA ARG A 48 1.54 0.05 16.28
C ARG A 48 1.06 0.81 15.06
N VAL A 49 -0.15 0.54 14.64
CA VAL A 49 -0.92 1.42 13.78
C VAL A 49 -1.86 2.23 14.65
N ASN A 50 -1.63 3.52 14.72
CA ASN A 50 -2.56 4.44 15.36
C ASN A 50 -3.45 5.03 14.26
N PRO A 51 -4.72 4.63 14.16
CA PRO A 51 -5.65 5.16 13.17
C PRO A 51 -6.16 6.57 13.56
N ILE A 52 -5.41 7.35 14.33
CA ILE A 52 -5.65 8.78 14.39
C ILE A 52 -5.36 9.28 12.96
N ASN A 53 -6.34 9.04 12.09
CA ASN A 53 -6.51 9.81 10.90
C ASN A 53 -6.60 11.26 11.38
N LYS A 54 -5.52 12.00 11.23
CA LYS A 54 -5.64 13.44 11.12
C LYS A 54 -6.39 13.62 9.80
N GLN A 55 -7.72 13.54 9.89
CA GLN A 55 -8.57 13.85 8.76
C GLN A 55 -8.25 15.28 8.36
N LEU A 56 -8.25 15.50 7.08
CA LEU A 56 -8.16 16.83 6.51
C LEU A 56 -9.27 17.67 7.16
N ASP A 57 -8.88 18.65 7.95
CA ASP A 57 -9.81 19.58 8.59
C ASP A 57 -10.09 20.68 7.55
N LEU A 58 -11.20 20.52 6.85
CA LEU A 58 -11.58 21.41 5.74
C LEU A 58 -11.78 22.85 6.19
N ASP A 59 -12.26 23.05 7.42
CA ASP A 59 -12.47 24.39 7.98
C ASP A 59 -11.15 25.14 8.23
N LYS A 60 -10.08 24.39 8.51
CA LYS A 60 -8.72 24.95 8.68
C LYS A 60 -8.00 25.25 7.37
N LEU A 61 -8.44 24.62 6.28
CA LEU A 61 -7.81 24.84 4.97
C LEU A 61 -7.97 26.27 4.48
N GLU A 62 -9.19 26.83 4.60
CA GLU A 62 -9.48 28.20 4.15
C GLU A 62 -8.69 29.26 4.90
N SER A 63 -8.32 28.99 6.15
CA SER A 63 -7.57 29.92 7.01
C SER A 63 -6.05 29.74 6.95
N MET A 64 -5.54 28.78 6.16
CA MET A 64 -4.12 28.48 6.09
C MET A 64 -3.37 29.55 5.30
N ASP A 65 -2.38 30.17 5.96
CA ASP A 65 -1.47 31.11 5.30
C ASP A 65 -0.43 30.37 4.46
N LEU A 66 -0.28 30.81 3.21
CA LEU A 66 0.69 30.27 2.26
C LEU A 66 2.02 31.04 2.26
N ALA A 67 2.07 32.23 2.86
CA ALA A 67 3.23 33.08 2.86
C ALA A 67 4.43 32.41 3.53
N GLY A 68 5.59 32.45 2.88
CA GLY A 68 6.82 31.82 3.37
C GLY A 68 6.83 30.28 3.27
N THR A 69 5.79 29.65 2.76
CA THR A 69 5.75 28.20 2.57
C THR A 69 6.38 27.78 1.24
N TRP A 70 6.77 26.51 1.16
CA TRP A 70 7.38 25.96 -0.06
C TRP A 70 6.41 25.86 -1.25
N VAL A 71 5.08 25.90 -1.01
CA VAL A 71 4.05 25.90 -2.05
C VAL A 71 3.73 27.28 -2.60
N GLU A 72 4.17 28.34 -1.94
CA GLU A 72 3.91 29.72 -2.36
C GLU A 72 4.32 29.96 -3.82
N LYS A 73 5.46 29.41 -4.22
CA LYS A 73 6.06 29.57 -5.56
C LYS A 73 5.48 28.65 -6.64
N LEU A 74 4.46 27.87 -6.33
CA LEU A 74 3.81 26.97 -7.29
C LEU A 74 2.70 27.73 -8.04
N ASP A 75 3.07 28.59 -8.98
CA ASP A 75 2.12 29.49 -9.67
C ASP A 75 1.54 28.88 -10.96
N ASP A 76 2.05 27.73 -11.38
CA ASP A 76 1.55 27.02 -12.55
C ASP A 76 0.41 26.05 -12.16
N VAL A 77 -0.79 26.37 -12.62
CA VAL A 77 -2.01 25.59 -12.36
C VAL A 77 -1.89 24.16 -12.90
N ASP A 78 -1.34 24.00 -14.10
CA ASP A 78 -1.21 22.69 -14.75
C ASP A 78 -0.23 21.78 -14.00
N THR A 79 0.84 22.35 -13.48
CA THR A 79 1.80 21.62 -12.65
C THR A 79 1.17 21.20 -11.33
N LEU A 80 0.45 22.10 -10.67
CA LEU A 80 -0.21 21.78 -9.40
C LEU A 80 -1.34 20.76 -9.59
N TYR A 81 -2.08 20.86 -10.71
CA TYR A 81 -3.05 19.85 -11.10
C TYR A 81 -2.44 18.46 -11.19
N LYS A 82 -1.30 18.32 -11.89
CA LYS A 82 -0.57 17.05 -11.97
C LYS A 82 -0.10 16.55 -10.61
N TYR A 83 0.33 17.45 -9.72
CA TYR A 83 0.76 17.10 -8.38
C TYR A 83 -0.39 16.57 -7.54
N LEU A 84 -1.56 17.18 -7.62
CA LEU A 84 -2.77 16.70 -6.94
C LEU A 84 -3.26 15.37 -7.53
N ASP A 85 -3.25 15.26 -8.85
CA ASP A 85 -3.69 14.06 -9.54
C ASP A 85 -2.85 12.82 -9.19
N CYS A 86 -1.54 12.99 -9.04
CA CYS A 86 -0.66 11.87 -8.66
C CYS A 86 -0.76 11.46 -7.17
N LEU A 87 -1.50 12.21 -6.32
CA LEU A 87 -1.81 11.78 -4.95
C LEU A 87 -2.91 10.71 -4.90
N TYR A 88 -3.65 10.50 -5.99
CA TYR A 88 -4.76 9.55 -6.05
C TYR A 88 -4.45 8.18 -5.45
N PRO A 89 -3.31 7.51 -5.73
CA PRO A 89 -3.01 6.19 -5.17
C PRO A 89 -2.94 6.17 -3.64
N ILE A 90 -2.43 7.22 -3.02
CA ILE A 90 -2.16 7.31 -1.57
C ILE A 90 -3.22 8.08 -0.78
N SER A 91 -4.26 8.56 -1.46
CA SER A 91 -5.36 9.31 -0.85
C SER A 91 -6.53 8.41 -0.52
N ASN A 92 -7.22 8.71 0.59
CA ASN A 92 -8.50 8.09 0.92
C ASN A 92 -9.64 8.67 0.05
N GLN A 93 -10.84 8.10 0.17
CA GLN A 93 -11.98 8.51 -0.68
C GLN A 93 -12.38 9.98 -0.49
N VAL A 94 -12.36 10.49 0.75
CA VAL A 94 -12.71 11.88 1.05
C VAL A 94 -11.66 12.83 0.45
N GLU A 95 -10.38 12.51 0.63
CA GLU A 95 -9.26 13.26 0.06
C GLU A 95 -9.34 13.31 -1.47
N ARG A 96 -9.67 12.19 -2.13
CA ARG A 96 -9.85 12.12 -3.59
C ARG A 96 -11.00 13.01 -4.08
N LEU A 97 -12.14 12.96 -3.40
CA LEU A 97 -13.30 13.78 -3.74
C LEU A 97 -12.98 15.27 -3.58
N TYR A 98 -12.32 15.63 -2.49
CA TYR A 98 -11.92 17.01 -2.24
C TYR A 98 -10.91 17.51 -3.29
N ALA A 99 -9.87 16.72 -3.56
CA ALA A 99 -8.88 17.04 -4.59
C ALA A 99 -9.55 17.27 -5.97
N ASN A 100 -10.45 16.38 -6.36
CA ASN A 100 -11.20 16.51 -7.62
C ASN A 100 -12.02 17.79 -7.67
N ASN A 101 -12.69 18.16 -6.56
CA ASN A 101 -13.47 19.40 -6.49
C ASN A 101 -12.58 20.63 -6.64
N GLN A 102 -11.40 20.66 -5.99
CA GLN A 102 -10.44 21.76 -6.12
C GLN A 102 -9.89 21.87 -7.54
N MET A 103 -9.53 20.73 -8.16
CA MET A 103 -9.06 20.69 -9.55
C MET A 103 -10.13 21.18 -10.52
N ASN A 104 -11.39 20.80 -10.33
CA ASN A 104 -12.50 21.24 -11.18
C ASN A 104 -12.86 22.72 -10.96
N GLY A 105 -12.67 23.24 -9.75
CA GLY A 105 -12.93 24.65 -9.42
C GLY A 105 -11.86 25.61 -9.96
N GLY A 106 -10.66 25.11 -10.28
CA GLY A 106 -9.57 25.89 -10.87
C GLY A 106 -8.96 26.97 -9.95
N ASP A 107 -9.29 26.95 -8.65
CA ASP A 107 -8.74 27.90 -7.68
C ASP A 107 -7.35 27.48 -7.24
N LEU A 108 -6.34 28.20 -7.75
CA LEU A 108 -4.92 27.95 -7.48
C LEU A 108 -4.59 28.03 -5.98
N GLU A 109 -5.14 29.00 -5.26
CA GLU A 109 -4.86 29.16 -3.84
C GLU A 109 -5.40 27.99 -3.01
N ASN A 110 -6.63 27.57 -3.28
CA ASN A 110 -7.23 26.44 -2.59
C ASN A 110 -6.51 25.13 -2.92
N MET A 111 -6.05 24.94 -4.15
CA MET A 111 -5.20 23.82 -4.51
C MET A 111 -3.87 23.83 -3.75
N LYS A 112 -3.21 25.00 -3.62
CA LYS A 112 -1.97 25.15 -2.83
C LYS A 112 -2.21 24.82 -1.35
N ARG A 113 -3.28 25.35 -0.76
CA ARG A 113 -3.65 25.08 0.65
C ARG A 113 -3.90 23.59 0.89
N TYR A 114 -4.66 22.96 0.00
CA TYR A 114 -4.88 21.51 0.08
C TYR A 114 -3.58 20.72 0.00
N PHE A 115 -2.74 21.03 -0.97
CA PHE A 115 -1.48 20.35 -1.20
C PHE A 115 -0.52 20.48 0.00
N LEU A 116 -0.40 21.69 0.55
CA LEU A 116 0.38 21.93 1.76
C LEU A 116 -0.17 21.17 2.97
N SER A 117 -1.48 21.24 3.19
CA SER A 117 -2.14 20.54 4.30
C SER A 117 -1.98 19.03 4.21
N TYR A 118 -2.17 18.47 3.01
CA TYR A 118 -2.00 17.04 2.76
C TYR A 118 -0.64 16.53 3.23
N TRP A 119 0.44 17.18 2.79
CA TRP A 119 1.79 16.79 3.16
C TRP A 119 2.15 17.13 4.60
N SER A 120 1.62 18.21 5.15
CA SER A 120 1.79 18.54 6.57
C SER A 120 1.13 17.53 7.51
N ILE A 121 0.05 16.88 7.07
CA ILE A 121 -0.58 15.78 7.79
C ILE A 121 0.22 14.49 7.65
N LYS A 122 0.68 14.17 6.44
CA LYS A 122 1.45 12.93 6.15
C LYS A 122 2.83 12.95 6.79
N SER A 123 3.52 14.08 6.76
CA SER A 123 4.86 14.26 7.32
C SER A 123 4.99 15.64 8.00
N PRO A 124 4.56 15.76 9.26
CA PRO A 124 4.56 17.05 9.96
C PRO A 124 5.95 17.69 10.12
N SER A 125 7.00 16.87 10.22
CA SER A 125 8.37 17.35 10.40
C SER A 125 8.98 17.89 9.11
N ASN A 126 8.75 17.21 7.99
CA ASN A 126 9.39 17.52 6.69
C ASN A 126 8.43 17.30 5.52
N PRO A 127 7.37 18.12 5.38
CA PRO A 127 6.36 17.93 4.35
C PRO A 127 6.89 18.06 2.92
N LYS A 128 7.83 18.98 2.71
CA LYS A 128 8.45 19.21 1.40
C LYS A 128 9.30 18.02 0.95
N GLU A 129 10.14 17.50 1.82
CA GLU A 129 11.01 16.37 1.53
C GLU A 129 10.20 15.11 1.26
N ALA A 130 9.17 14.86 2.08
CA ALA A 130 8.26 13.73 1.87
C ALA A 130 7.56 13.80 0.51
N TRP A 131 7.12 14.99 0.09
CA TRP A 131 6.60 15.22 -1.25
C TRP A 131 7.64 14.90 -2.33
N LEU A 132 8.86 15.42 -2.21
CA LEU A 132 9.90 15.23 -3.21
C LEU A 132 10.29 13.76 -3.39
N GLU A 133 10.37 13.00 -2.30
CA GLU A 133 10.62 11.55 -2.34
C GLU A 133 9.48 10.79 -3.00
N TYR A 134 8.24 11.11 -2.62
CA TYR A 134 7.08 10.52 -3.25
C TYR A 134 7.04 10.84 -4.75
N TYR A 135 7.22 12.10 -5.13
CA TYR A 135 7.17 12.53 -6.53
C TYR A 135 8.28 11.90 -7.37
N LYS A 136 9.48 11.72 -6.80
CA LYS A 136 10.56 10.95 -7.44
C LYS A 136 10.11 9.52 -7.76
N THR A 137 9.42 8.87 -6.82
CA THR A 137 8.85 7.55 -7.04
C THR A 137 7.77 7.57 -8.11
N VAL A 138 6.87 8.56 -8.08
CA VAL A 138 5.85 8.76 -9.13
C VAL A 138 6.48 8.84 -10.52
N LEU A 139 7.56 9.61 -10.68
CA LEU A 139 8.26 9.74 -11.97
C LEU A 139 8.89 8.42 -12.44
N GLN A 140 9.44 7.62 -11.52
CA GLN A 140 9.98 6.30 -11.85
C GLN A 140 8.87 5.34 -12.29
N ILE A 141 7.77 5.33 -11.58
CA ILE A 141 6.60 4.51 -11.85
C ILE A 141 5.92 4.93 -13.16
N ASP A 142 5.85 6.24 -13.39
CA ASP A 142 5.30 6.77 -14.63
C ASP A 142 6.11 6.27 -15.86
N ARG A 143 7.42 6.32 -15.79
CA ARG A 143 8.28 5.79 -16.86
C ARG A 143 8.13 4.29 -17.08
N LYS A 144 7.98 3.53 -16.00
CA LYS A 144 7.94 2.05 -16.04
C LYS A 144 6.61 1.50 -16.53
N TYR A 145 5.49 2.12 -16.11
CA TYR A 145 4.15 1.57 -16.32
C TYR A 145 3.25 2.43 -17.20
N ARG A 146 3.76 3.50 -17.78
CA ARG A 146 3.00 4.35 -18.72
C ARG A 146 2.48 3.55 -19.90
N THR A 147 1.24 3.83 -20.28
CA THR A 147 0.63 3.39 -21.54
C THR A 147 0.49 4.60 -22.49
N PRO A 148 0.18 4.39 -23.76
CA PRO A 148 -0.07 5.50 -24.69
C PRO A 148 -1.21 6.43 -24.26
N ILE A 149 -2.16 5.92 -23.49
CA ILE A 149 -3.40 6.64 -23.12
C ILE A 149 -3.45 7.03 -21.64
N MET A 150 -2.56 6.48 -20.79
CA MET A 150 -2.65 6.65 -19.33
C MET A 150 -1.27 6.82 -18.71
N PRO A 151 -1.06 7.82 -17.83
CA PRO A 151 0.18 7.95 -17.07
C PRO A 151 0.38 6.75 -16.15
N GLY A 152 1.66 6.39 -15.93
CA GLY A 152 2.02 5.17 -15.22
C GLY A 152 1.48 5.08 -13.80
N TYR A 153 1.39 6.20 -13.08
CA TYR A 153 0.84 6.23 -11.72
C TYR A 153 -0.67 5.97 -11.64
N LYS A 154 -1.40 6.11 -12.78
CA LYS A 154 -2.84 5.78 -12.89
C LYS A 154 -3.10 4.33 -13.30
N THR A 155 -2.12 3.64 -13.86
CA THR A 155 -2.27 2.22 -14.20
C THR A 155 -2.47 1.38 -12.94
N SER A 156 -3.07 0.21 -13.06
CA SER A 156 -3.27 -0.68 -11.92
C SER A 156 -1.98 -1.04 -11.20
N ARG A 157 -0.90 -1.31 -11.97
CA ARG A 157 0.43 -1.60 -11.38
C ARG A 157 1.03 -0.39 -10.70
N GLY A 158 0.95 0.79 -11.33
CA GLY A 158 1.46 2.03 -10.76
C GLY A 158 0.73 2.43 -9.48
N ARG A 159 -0.60 2.31 -9.47
CA ARG A 159 -1.42 2.55 -8.28
C ARG A 159 -1.01 1.64 -7.12
N VAL A 160 -0.93 0.33 -7.36
CA VAL A 160 -0.58 -0.64 -6.32
C VAL A 160 0.83 -0.37 -5.80
N PHE A 161 1.80 -0.09 -6.68
CA PHE A 161 3.16 0.23 -6.26
C PHE A 161 3.23 1.48 -5.39
N LEU A 162 2.53 2.55 -5.77
CA LEU A 162 2.54 3.80 -5.02
C LEU A 162 1.79 3.70 -3.69
N GLN A 163 0.77 2.85 -3.63
CA GLN A 163 -0.06 2.66 -2.44
C GLN A 163 0.61 1.76 -1.41
N TYR A 164 1.27 0.69 -1.84
CA TYR A 164 1.79 -0.37 -0.98
C TYR A 164 3.32 -0.51 -1.01
N GLY A 165 4.00 0.29 -1.84
CA GLY A 165 5.44 0.18 -2.03
C GLY A 165 5.86 -0.91 -3.01
N PRO A 166 7.16 -1.21 -3.09
CA PRO A 166 7.67 -2.24 -3.97
C PRO A 166 7.26 -3.64 -3.48
N PRO A 167 6.83 -4.55 -4.38
CA PRO A 167 6.59 -5.93 -4.02
C PRO A 167 7.89 -6.64 -3.66
N PHE A 168 7.80 -7.64 -2.79
CA PHE A 168 8.92 -8.52 -2.44
C PHE A 168 9.37 -9.38 -3.63
N LEU A 169 8.39 -9.91 -4.38
CA LEU A 169 8.63 -10.73 -5.56
C LEU A 169 7.66 -10.38 -6.68
N ILE A 170 8.19 -10.35 -7.91
CA ILE A 170 7.39 -10.25 -9.13
C ILE A 170 7.67 -11.49 -9.97
N GLU A 171 6.64 -12.28 -10.23
CA GLU A 171 6.66 -13.35 -11.21
C GLU A 171 5.87 -12.91 -12.44
N SER A 172 6.44 -13.07 -13.62
CA SER A 172 5.79 -12.69 -14.88
C SER A 172 5.79 -13.83 -15.87
N SER A 173 4.68 -14.00 -16.57
CA SER A 173 4.53 -14.92 -17.70
C SER A 173 4.03 -14.15 -18.91
N VAL A 174 4.92 -13.94 -19.86
CA VAL A 174 4.63 -13.11 -21.06
C VAL A 174 4.40 -13.97 -22.29
N TYR A 175 5.04 -15.12 -22.36
CA TYR A 175 5.13 -15.92 -23.59
C TYR A 175 4.36 -17.22 -23.56
N GLU A 176 3.52 -17.44 -22.57
CA GLU A 176 2.73 -18.68 -22.48
C GLU A 176 1.57 -18.65 -23.50
N PRO A 177 1.49 -19.63 -24.42
CA PRO A 177 0.49 -19.58 -25.51
C PRO A 177 -0.95 -19.65 -25.04
N SER A 178 -1.19 -20.38 -23.95
CA SER A 178 -2.53 -20.66 -23.41
C SER A 178 -3.07 -19.53 -22.52
N THR A 179 -2.22 -18.59 -22.10
CA THR A 179 -2.60 -17.53 -21.19
C THR A 179 -2.39 -16.14 -21.80
N TYR A 180 -3.11 -15.15 -21.28
CA TYR A 180 -2.75 -13.76 -21.45
C TYR A 180 -1.45 -13.48 -20.69
N PRO A 181 -0.63 -12.49 -21.10
CA PRO A 181 0.48 -12.03 -20.28
C PRO A 181 -0.01 -11.61 -18.92
N TYR A 182 0.63 -12.08 -17.85
CA TYR A 182 0.27 -11.75 -16.48
C TYR A 182 1.50 -11.54 -15.59
N GLU A 183 1.30 -10.81 -14.51
CA GLU A 183 2.25 -10.64 -13.43
C GLU A 183 1.60 -10.98 -12.10
N ILE A 184 2.32 -11.68 -11.24
CA ILE A 184 1.95 -11.94 -9.85
C ILE A 184 2.93 -11.17 -8.97
N TRP A 185 2.41 -10.21 -8.22
CA TRP A 185 3.18 -9.45 -7.25
C TRP A 185 2.90 -9.98 -5.86
N GLN A 186 3.93 -10.35 -5.15
CA GLN A 186 3.86 -10.83 -3.78
C GLN A 186 4.41 -9.78 -2.82
N TYR A 187 3.66 -9.56 -1.74
CA TYR A 187 4.02 -8.69 -0.64
C TYR A 187 4.08 -9.51 0.64
N ASP A 188 5.24 -9.54 1.29
CA ASP A 188 5.38 -10.19 2.60
C ASP A 188 4.60 -9.43 3.66
N GLN A 189 4.60 -8.11 3.54
CA GLN A 189 3.96 -7.20 4.47
C GLN A 189 3.30 -6.05 3.69
N LEU A 190 2.05 -5.77 4.01
CA LEU A 190 1.33 -4.62 3.50
C LEU A 190 0.95 -3.70 4.64
N GLU A 191 1.30 -2.43 4.50
CA GLU A 191 0.79 -1.34 5.31
C GLU A 191 -0.22 -0.55 4.47
N SER A 192 -1.43 -0.43 4.97
CA SER A 192 -2.42 0.47 4.39
C SER A 192 -2.89 1.46 5.44
N ALA A 193 -3.08 2.70 5.03
CA ALA A 193 -3.57 3.75 5.92
C ALA A 193 -4.94 3.45 6.55
N SER A 194 -5.70 2.54 5.96
CA SER A 194 -7.07 2.21 6.36
C SER A 194 -7.27 0.81 6.92
N THR A 195 -6.28 -0.08 6.82
CA THR A 195 -6.41 -1.47 7.22
C THR A 195 -5.29 -1.91 8.14
N ASN A 196 -5.57 -2.93 8.97
CA ASN A 196 -4.57 -3.57 9.80
C ASN A 196 -3.45 -4.15 8.94
N TYR A 197 -2.30 -4.30 9.56
CA TYR A 197 -1.15 -5.01 9.03
C TYR A 197 -1.56 -6.35 8.40
N GLN A 198 -1.20 -6.55 7.15
CA GLN A 198 -1.49 -7.77 6.40
C GLN A 198 -0.19 -8.42 5.97
N VAL A 199 -0.15 -9.75 5.95
CA VAL A 199 1.02 -10.52 5.54
C VAL A 199 0.69 -11.44 4.37
N ASN A 200 1.70 -11.74 3.55
CA ASN A 200 1.62 -12.69 2.44
C ASN A 200 0.44 -12.40 1.49
N ARG A 201 0.39 -11.16 0.96
CA ARG A 201 -0.65 -10.77 0.01
C ARG A 201 -0.14 -10.81 -1.42
N ILE A 202 -1.05 -11.18 -2.32
CA ILE A 202 -0.77 -11.25 -3.75
C ILE A 202 -1.65 -10.30 -4.54
N PHE A 203 -1.09 -9.81 -5.65
CA PHE A 203 -1.81 -9.03 -6.66
C PHE A 203 -1.55 -9.65 -8.01
N ILE A 204 -2.60 -9.92 -8.75
CA ILE A 204 -2.56 -10.54 -10.08
C ILE A 204 -2.93 -9.50 -11.12
N PHE A 205 -2.00 -9.20 -12.00
CA PHE A 205 -2.21 -8.26 -13.09
C PHE A 205 -2.22 -9.02 -14.42
N VAL A 206 -3.18 -8.74 -15.27
CA VAL A 206 -3.37 -9.40 -16.56
C VAL A 206 -3.39 -8.38 -17.67
N ASN A 207 -2.65 -8.64 -18.74
CA ASN A 207 -2.67 -7.85 -19.97
C ASN A 207 -3.55 -8.51 -21.01
N TYR A 208 -4.76 -8.02 -21.15
CA TYR A 208 -5.71 -8.53 -22.15
C TYR A 208 -5.40 -8.00 -23.56
N MET A 209 -4.65 -6.89 -23.67
CA MET A 209 -4.22 -6.32 -24.95
C MET A 209 -2.79 -6.75 -25.25
N VAL A 210 -2.65 -7.85 -25.97
CA VAL A 210 -1.35 -8.40 -26.36
C VAL A 210 -0.52 -7.34 -27.13
N GLY A 211 0.66 -7.04 -26.60
CA GLY A 211 1.59 -6.06 -27.18
C GLY A 211 1.60 -4.68 -26.53
N GLY A 212 0.65 -4.41 -25.60
CA GLY A 212 0.63 -3.17 -24.78
C GLY A 212 1.28 -3.37 -23.41
N ASN A 213 1.46 -2.26 -22.69
CA ASN A 213 1.92 -2.25 -21.28
C ASN A 213 0.74 -2.04 -20.30
N ASP A 214 -0.47 -2.35 -20.73
CA ASP A 214 -1.69 -2.13 -19.95
C ASP A 214 -2.09 -3.42 -19.23
N TYR A 215 -1.69 -3.52 -17.97
CA TYR A 215 -2.00 -4.65 -17.10
C TYR A 215 -3.06 -4.22 -16.09
N GLU A 216 -4.20 -4.85 -16.15
CA GLU A 216 -5.32 -4.62 -15.23
C GLU A 216 -5.19 -5.51 -13.99
N LEU A 217 -5.58 -5.00 -12.82
CA LEU A 217 -5.67 -5.80 -11.60
C LEU A 217 -6.87 -6.75 -11.72
N ALA A 218 -6.60 -8.04 -11.88
CA ALA A 218 -7.62 -9.08 -11.98
C ALA A 218 -8.03 -9.65 -10.62
N HIS A 219 -7.08 -9.73 -9.67
CA HIS A 219 -7.32 -10.30 -8.35
C HIS A 219 -6.30 -9.79 -7.33
N SER A 220 -6.74 -9.65 -6.09
CA SER A 220 -5.90 -9.56 -4.91
C SER A 220 -6.62 -10.17 -3.70
N ASP A 221 -5.87 -10.72 -2.78
CA ASP A 221 -6.33 -11.15 -1.46
C ASP A 221 -6.08 -10.09 -0.38
N ALA A 222 -5.57 -8.92 -0.77
CA ALA A 222 -5.42 -7.79 0.13
C ALA A 222 -6.77 -7.15 0.46
N ILE A 223 -6.96 -6.80 1.74
CA ILE A 223 -8.20 -6.17 2.21
C ILE A 223 -8.39 -4.82 1.53
N GLY A 224 -9.56 -4.60 0.95
CA GLY A 224 -9.92 -3.37 0.23
C GLY A 224 -9.63 -3.42 -1.27
N GLU A 225 -9.08 -4.50 -1.78
CA GLU A 225 -8.82 -4.72 -3.20
C GLU A 225 -9.84 -5.66 -3.85
N ILE A 226 -9.76 -5.78 -5.17
CA ILE A 226 -10.68 -6.64 -5.95
C ILE A 226 -10.37 -8.11 -5.66
N TYR A 227 -11.31 -8.82 -5.05
CA TYR A 227 -11.20 -10.25 -4.82
C TYR A 227 -11.95 -11.04 -5.88
N ASP A 228 -11.25 -11.89 -6.62
CA ASP A 228 -11.85 -12.83 -7.57
C ASP A 228 -11.24 -14.22 -7.40
N SER A 229 -11.98 -15.15 -6.80
CA SER A 229 -11.54 -16.53 -6.59
C SER A 229 -11.29 -17.31 -7.89
N LYS A 230 -11.86 -16.83 -9.00
CA LYS A 230 -11.74 -17.45 -10.33
C LYS A 230 -10.72 -16.75 -11.24
N TRP A 231 -9.80 -15.97 -10.68
CA TRP A 231 -8.81 -15.22 -11.45
C TRP A 231 -7.99 -16.10 -12.42
N ARG A 232 -7.75 -17.38 -12.05
CA ARG A 232 -7.06 -18.34 -12.92
C ARG A 232 -7.76 -18.57 -14.24
N LEU A 233 -9.09 -18.53 -14.24
CA LEU A 233 -9.89 -18.65 -15.47
C LEU A 233 -9.78 -17.40 -16.34
N ARG A 234 -9.54 -16.23 -15.73
CA ARG A 234 -9.41 -14.96 -16.46
C ARG A 234 -8.09 -14.83 -17.20
N ILE A 235 -7.03 -15.44 -16.70
CA ILE A 235 -5.73 -15.41 -17.39
C ILE A 235 -5.68 -16.34 -18.59
N ASN A 236 -6.56 -17.37 -18.66
CA ASN A 236 -6.60 -18.28 -19.78
C ASN A 236 -7.23 -17.62 -21.01
N LYS A 237 -6.57 -17.76 -22.15
CA LYS A 237 -7.19 -17.47 -23.44
C LYS A 237 -8.28 -18.51 -23.70
N ARG A 238 -9.46 -18.05 -24.09
CA ARG A 238 -10.53 -18.93 -24.54
C ARG A 238 -10.14 -19.51 -25.88
N ASP A 239 -9.66 -20.73 -25.90
CA ASP A 239 -9.58 -21.48 -27.12
C ASP A 239 -11.00 -21.95 -27.48
N ASN A 240 -11.48 -21.55 -28.66
CA ASN A 240 -12.76 -21.98 -29.22
C ASN A 240 -12.84 -23.51 -29.43
N ASN A 241 -11.80 -24.27 -29.13
CA ASN A 241 -11.66 -25.70 -29.36
C ASN A 241 -11.80 -26.57 -28.10
N SER A 242 -11.83 -26.01 -26.91
CA SER A 242 -12.08 -26.79 -25.69
C SER A 242 -13.54 -26.62 -25.23
N GLY A 243 -14.35 -27.61 -25.50
CA GLY A 243 -15.79 -27.59 -25.25
C GLY A 243 -16.22 -27.62 -23.79
N ASN A 244 -15.37 -27.34 -22.84
CA ASN A 244 -15.78 -27.40 -21.44
C ASN A 244 -15.06 -26.34 -20.61
N ILE A 245 -15.72 -25.19 -20.43
CA ILE A 245 -15.27 -24.07 -19.59
C ILE A 245 -15.29 -24.45 -18.08
N ASP A 246 -16.05 -25.47 -17.72
CA ASP A 246 -16.26 -25.95 -16.35
C ASP A 246 -15.32 -27.10 -15.95
N ASP A 247 -14.39 -27.47 -16.80
CA ASP A 247 -13.41 -28.50 -16.46
C ASP A 247 -12.39 -27.95 -15.45
N GLN A 248 -12.69 -28.19 -14.18
CA GLN A 248 -11.88 -27.77 -13.02
C GLN A 248 -10.47 -28.40 -13.00
N ASN A 249 -10.18 -29.30 -13.96
CA ASN A 249 -8.87 -29.93 -14.14
C ASN A 249 -7.92 -29.17 -15.07
N ILE A 250 -8.30 -28.01 -15.60
CA ILE A 250 -7.37 -27.15 -16.30
C ILE A 250 -6.49 -26.49 -15.22
N ASN A 251 -5.40 -27.14 -14.93
CA ASN A 251 -4.31 -26.53 -14.17
C ASN A 251 -3.57 -25.57 -15.15
N PRO A 252 -3.83 -24.26 -15.15
CA PRO A 252 -3.18 -23.31 -16.06
C PRO A 252 -1.68 -23.24 -15.83
N PHE A 253 -1.26 -23.74 -14.68
CA PHE A 253 0.13 -23.88 -14.30
C PHE A 253 0.50 -25.36 -14.43
N GLY A 254 1.11 -25.76 -15.54
CA GLY A 254 1.79 -27.05 -15.63
C GLY A 254 2.77 -27.21 -14.44
N ARG A 255 3.25 -28.43 -14.19
CA ARG A 255 4.13 -28.74 -13.03
C ARG A 255 5.34 -27.81 -12.83
N ASN A 256 5.66 -26.98 -13.82
CA ASN A 256 6.80 -26.04 -13.83
C ASN A 256 6.37 -24.57 -14.00
N SER A 257 5.10 -24.24 -13.94
CA SER A 257 4.64 -22.85 -14.07
C SER A 257 4.83 -22.09 -12.75
N PRO A 258 5.22 -20.79 -12.79
CA PRO A 258 5.42 -19.98 -11.60
C PRO A 258 4.23 -19.99 -10.63
N GLY A 259 3.01 -20.01 -11.15
CA GLY A 259 1.80 -20.09 -10.34
C GLY A 259 1.58 -21.38 -9.59
N SER A 260 2.25 -22.48 -9.95
CA SER A 260 2.12 -23.77 -9.24
C SER A 260 2.68 -23.72 -7.82
N LYS A 261 3.60 -22.80 -7.55
CA LYS A 261 4.16 -22.57 -6.20
C LYS A 261 3.14 -22.01 -5.23
N TYR A 262 2.13 -21.29 -5.74
CA TYR A 262 1.10 -20.65 -4.91
C TYR A 262 -0.08 -21.57 -4.63
N ASP A 263 -0.31 -22.61 -5.44
CA ASP A 263 -1.40 -23.57 -5.22
C ASP A 263 -1.29 -24.31 -3.89
N ASN A 264 -0.06 -24.64 -3.46
CA ASN A 264 0.16 -25.37 -2.21
C ASN A 264 0.09 -24.47 -0.95
N ASN A 265 0.35 -23.17 -1.09
CA ASN A 265 0.36 -22.25 0.06
C ASN A 265 -1.02 -21.59 0.30
N ILE A 266 -1.82 -21.40 -0.75
CA ILE A 266 -3.16 -20.79 -0.64
C ILE A 266 -4.16 -21.78 -0.04
N ILE A 267 -4.01 -23.09 -0.32
CA ILE A 267 -4.90 -24.12 0.21
C ILE A 267 -4.66 -24.40 1.69
N LEU A 268 -3.44 -24.21 2.18
CA LEU A 268 -3.09 -24.48 3.59
C LEU A 268 -3.35 -23.30 4.53
N GLY A 269 -3.56 -22.10 4.02
CA GLY A 269 -3.90 -20.91 4.83
C GLY A 269 -5.39 -20.76 5.15
N GLY A 270 -6.26 -21.62 4.63
CA GLY A 270 -7.73 -21.51 4.73
C GLY A 270 -8.41 -22.49 5.69
N SER A 271 -7.70 -23.37 6.37
CA SER A 271 -8.30 -24.29 7.34
C SER A 271 -7.52 -24.33 8.65
N GLY A 272 -7.66 -23.28 9.44
CA GLY A 272 -7.23 -23.22 10.83
C GLY A 272 -8.36 -22.67 11.67
N ARG A 273 -9.05 -23.55 12.31
CA ARG A 273 -10.13 -23.51 13.31
C ARG A 273 -10.25 -22.22 14.10
#